data_ea51088f484fad2316aa6557fc7ab16e
#
_entry.id   ea51088f484fad2316aa6557fc7ab16e
#
_cell.length_a   1.000
_cell.length_b   1.000
_cell.length_c   1.000
_cell.angle_alpha   90.00
_cell.angle_beta   90.00
_cell.angle_gamma   90.00
#
_symmetry.space_group_name_H-M   'P 1'
#
loop_
_entity.id
_entity.type
_entity.pdbx_description
1 polymer ?
#
loop_
_entity_poly.entity_id
_entity_poly.type
_entity_poly.pdbx_seq_one_letter_code
_entity_poly.pdbx_strand_id
1 'polypeptide(L)'
;MYIYLRRSQCLSMWSDIIHEFGDSPSQSRVVRFLLENGFGVTDDGRISCNGIEMPATAVAKAIGSDRRVVDATAKRILERPMLRDIFLNMRATPDISRVAESLGFTVITVLPKNANERGIVGAAVRVLSDHQLAIRQIFVTDPQFSEDPKLVIILEDPLPSGVIEKIRALPQVRQVII
;
A
#
# COMPACT_ATOMS: atom_id res chain seq x y z
N MET A 1 22.54 3.76 -13.19
CA MET A 1 22.55 2.53 -14.00
C MET A 1 21.45 1.64 -13.49
N TYR A 2 20.24 1.73 -14.10
CA TYR A 2 19.08 0.92 -13.71
C TYR A 2 19.28 -0.50 -14.24
N ILE A 3 19.38 -1.47 -13.33
CA ILE A 3 19.44 -2.89 -13.69
C ILE A 3 18.05 -3.32 -14.13
N TYR A 4 17.90 -3.54 -15.44
CA TYR A 4 16.74 -4.23 -16.02
C TYR A 4 16.74 -5.69 -15.55
N LEU A 5 16.11 -5.98 -14.42
CA LEU A 5 15.84 -7.35 -14.02
C LEU A 5 14.80 -7.96 -14.96
N ARG A 6 15.11 -9.14 -15.44
CA ARG A 6 14.41 -9.90 -16.49
C ARG A 6 12.91 -10.00 -16.21
N ARG A 7 12.10 -9.61 -17.18
CA ARG A 7 10.62 -9.59 -17.22
C ARG A 7 9.90 -10.92 -16.95
N SER A 8 10.58 -12.03 -16.72
CA SER A 8 9.97 -13.36 -16.62
C SER A 8 9.69 -13.86 -15.18
N GLN A 9 10.02 -13.09 -14.13
CA GLN A 9 9.82 -13.48 -12.72
C GLN A 9 9.00 -12.49 -11.90
N CYS A 10 8.39 -11.49 -12.51
CA CYS A 10 7.80 -10.34 -11.81
C CYS A 10 6.28 -10.47 -11.53
N LEU A 11 5.67 -11.66 -11.65
CA LEU A 11 4.21 -11.80 -11.55
C LEU A 11 3.69 -12.33 -10.21
N SER A 12 4.58 -12.63 -9.26
CA SER A 12 4.16 -13.17 -7.97
C SER A 12 4.97 -12.68 -6.76
N MET A 13 5.74 -11.60 -6.87
CA MET A 13 6.73 -11.23 -5.83
C MET A 13 6.13 -11.14 -4.41
N TRP A 14 4.94 -10.59 -4.25
CA TRP A 14 4.29 -10.52 -2.93
C TRP A 14 3.84 -11.89 -2.44
N SER A 15 3.25 -12.71 -3.30
CA SER A 15 2.89 -14.10 -2.98
C SER A 15 4.13 -14.93 -2.67
N ASP A 16 5.22 -14.72 -3.39
CA ASP A 16 6.49 -15.43 -3.16
C ASP A 16 7.09 -15.04 -1.79
N ILE A 17 7.06 -13.76 -1.41
CA ILE A 17 7.49 -13.30 -0.09
C ILE A 17 6.68 -13.98 1.01
N ILE A 18 5.35 -14.04 0.88
CA ILE A 18 4.49 -14.70 1.88
C ILE A 18 4.73 -16.22 1.86
N HIS A 19 4.93 -16.82 0.69
CA HIS A 19 5.25 -18.24 0.53
C HIS A 19 6.56 -18.65 1.22
N GLU A 20 7.56 -17.76 1.25
CA GLU A 20 8.81 -17.99 2.00
C GLU A 20 8.59 -18.22 3.50
N PHE A 21 7.43 -17.81 4.01
CA PHE A 21 7.01 -17.99 5.42
C PHE A 21 5.84 -18.97 5.56
N GLY A 22 5.50 -19.72 4.49
CA GLY A 22 4.36 -20.64 4.48
C GLY A 22 4.43 -21.78 5.50
N ASP A 23 5.63 -22.13 5.93
CA ASP A 23 5.91 -23.10 7.00
C ASP A 23 5.58 -22.56 8.42
N SER A 24 5.37 -21.24 8.56
CA SER A 24 5.09 -20.57 9.82
C SER A 24 3.98 -19.52 9.69
N PRO A 25 2.71 -19.90 9.94
CA PRO A 25 1.58 -18.99 9.86
C PRO A 25 1.72 -17.72 10.73
N SER A 26 2.40 -17.84 11.88
CA SER A 26 2.67 -16.70 12.76
C SER A 26 3.67 -15.72 12.16
N GLN A 27 4.74 -16.21 11.51
CA GLN A 27 5.69 -15.36 10.80
C GLN A 27 5.07 -14.75 9.54
N SER A 28 4.25 -15.49 8.80
CA SER A 28 3.49 -14.97 7.66
C SER A 28 2.62 -13.77 8.05
N ARG A 29 1.96 -13.81 9.22
CA ARG A 29 1.19 -12.65 9.74
C ARG A 29 2.08 -11.44 10.01
N VAL A 30 3.28 -11.65 10.58
CA VAL A 30 4.24 -10.56 10.78
C VAL A 30 4.64 -9.94 9.46
N VAL A 31 5.07 -10.75 8.49
CA VAL A 31 5.50 -10.26 7.16
C VAL A 31 4.38 -9.51 6.46
N ARG A 32 3.16 -10.05 6.48
CA ARG A 32 1.99 -9.38 5.91
C ARG A 32 1.76 -8.01 6.55
N PHE A 33 1.80 -7.93 7.87
CA PHE A 33 1.66 -6.67 8.61
C PHE A 33 2.74 -5.64 8.23
N LEU A 34 4.00 -6.09 8.07
CA LEU A 34 5.09 -5.20 7.66
C LEU A 34 4.84 -4.64 6.25
N LEU A 35 4.42 -5.49 5.31
CA LEU A 35 4.12 -5.09 3.93
C LEU A 35 2.93 -4.13 3.85
N GLU A 36 1.84 -4.43 4.56
CA GLU A 36 0.62 -3.60 4.58
C GLU A 36 0.87 -2.19 5.15
N ASN A 37 1.82 -2.06 6.09
CA ASN A 37 2.11 -0.80 6.77
C ASN A 37 3.39 -0.10 6.26
N GLY A 38 4.08 -0.68 5.29
CA GLY A 38 5.35 -0.15 4.80
C GLY A 38 6.47 -0.16 5.84
N PHE A 39 6.43 -1.12 6.78
CA PHE A 39 7.47 -1.27 7.79
C PHE A 39 8.63 -2.10 7.25
N GLY A 40 9.83 -1.66 7.56
CA GLY A 40 11.07 -2.32 7.20
C GLY A 40 11.73 -3.03 8.37
N VAL A 41 12.95 -3.49 8.12
CA VAL A 41 13.87 -3.97 9.14
C VAL A 41 15.17 -3.15 9.10
N THR A 42 15.87 -3.07 10.22
CA THR A 42 17.22 -2.49 10.28
C THR A 42 18.26 -3.59 10.06
N ASP A 43 19.53 -3.20 9.80
CA ASP A 43 20.62 -4.17 9.59
C ASP A 43 20.90 -5.08 10.80
N ASP A 44 20.52 -4.67 12.00
CA ASP A 44 20.63 -5.45 13.24
C ASP A 44 19.36 -6.27 13.56
N GLY A 45 18.39 -6.33 12.65
CA GLY A 45 17.20 -7.19 12.77
C GLY A 45 16.11 -6.62 13.67
N ARG A 46 15.97 -5.30 13.73
CA ARG A 46 14.86 -4.63 14.39
C ARG A 46 13.80 -4.22 13.37
N ILE A 47 12.55 -4.22 13.77
CA ILE A 47 11.49 -3.62 12.93
C ILE A 47 11.67 -2.10 12.93
N SER A 48 11.47 -1.47 11.78
CA SER A 48 11.56 -0.01 11.66
C SER A 48 10.45 0.58 10.80
N CYS A 49 10.08 1.82 11.10
CA CYS A 49 9.23 2.64 10.26
C CYS A 49 10.03 3.90 9.87
N ASN A 50 10.35 4.04 8.58
CA ASN A 50 11.13 5.17 8.06
C ASN A 50 12.46 5.44 8.82
N GLY A 51 13.14 4.36 9.25
CA GLY A 51 14.40 4.42 9.98
C GLY A 51 14.25 4.57 11.50
N ILE A 52 13.02 4.68 12.02
CA ILE A 52 12.76 4.71 13.46
C ILE A 52 12.47 3.28 13.94
N GLU A 53 13.23 2.80 14.91
CA GLU A 53 13.03 1.47 15.46
C GLU A 53 11.67 1.35 16.17
N MET A 54 10.98 0.25 15.89
CA MET A 54 9.70 -0.11 16.50
C MET A 54 9.91 -1.25 17.49
N PRO A 55 9.46 -1.13 18.75
CA PRO A 55 9.56 -2.22 19.70
C PRO A 55 8.81 -3.47 19.20
N ALA A 56 9.49 -4.62 19.17
CA ALA A 56 8.88 -5.89 18.74
C ALA A 56 7.63 -6.25 19.57
N THR A 57 7.57 -5.80 20.83
CA THR A 57 6.40 -5.95 21.70
C THR A 57 5.19 -5.16 21.20
N ALA A 58 5.40 -3.96 20.64
CA ALA A 58 4.32 -3.15 20.08
C ALA A 58 3.75 -3.79 18.81
N VAL A 59 4.63 -4.26 17.92
CA VAL A 59 4.24 -4.99 16.70
C VAL A 59 3.50 -6.27 17.07
N ALA A 60 4.05 -7.08 17.99
CA ALA A 60 3.43 -8.32 18.46
C ALA A 60 2.02 -8.08 19.00
N LYS A 61 1.83 -7.05 19.83
CA LYS A 61 0.53 -6.66 20.36
C LYS A 61 -0.47 -6.29 19.25
N ALA A 62 -0.01 -5.53 18.25
CA ALA A 62 -0.87 -5.08 17.14
C ALA A 62 -1.45 -6.25 16.31
N ILE A 63 -0.69 -7.35 16.18
CA ILE A 63 -1.08 -8.51 15.35
C ILE A 63 -1.51 -9.73 16.18
N GLY A 64 -1.62 -9.61 17.50
CA GLY A 64 -1.98 -10.72 18.39
C GLY A 64 -0.96 -11.87 18.34
N SER A 65 0.34 -11.55 18.38
CA SER A 65 1.45 -12.52 18.31
C SER A 65 2.42 -12.38 19.49
N ASP A 66 3.44 -13.26 19.56
CA ASP A 66 4.52 -13.16 20.54
C ASP A 66 5.69 -12.34 19.95
N ARG A 67 6.35 -11.54 20.80
CA ARG A 67 7.52 -10.74 20.38
C ARG A 67 8.64 -11.61 19.80
N ARG A 68 8.81 -12.84 20.29
CA ARG A 68 9.84 -13.77 19.80
C ARG A 68 9.59 -14.14 18.33
N VAL A 69 8.32 -14.21 17.93
CA VAL A 69 7.96 -14.44 16.53
C VAL A 69 8.35 -13.25 15.69
N VAL A 70 8.12 -12.01 16.15
CA VAL A 70 8.52 -10.79 15.46
C VAL A 70 10.04 -10.73 15.30
N ASP A 71 10.81 -10.96 16.39
CA ASP A 71 12.26 -10.95 16.36
C ASP A 71 12.81 -12.05 15.43
N ALA A 72 12.25 -13.26 15.47
CA ALA A 72 12.65 -14.36 14.60
C ALA A 72 12.33 -14.07 13.12
N THR A 73 11.22 -13.41 12.84
CA THR A 73 10.84 -13.02 11.48
C THR A 73 11.82 -11.99 10.92
N ALA A 74 12.16 -10.96 11.69
CA ALA A 74 13.14 -9.96 11.28
C ALA A 74 14.51 -10.56 10.96
N LYS A 75 14.98 -11.51 11.78
CA LYS A 75 16.22 -12.24 11.52
C LYS A 75 16.14 -13.06 10.22
N ARG A 76 15.06 -13.83 10.04
CA ARG A 76 14.84 -14.64 8.84
C ARG A 76 14.79 -13.78 7.57
N ILE A 77 14.23 -12.56 7.63
CA ILE A 77 14.25 -11.59 6.53
C ILE A 77 15.70 -11.24 6.16
N LEU A 78 16.55 -10.94 7.14
CA LEU A 78 17.95 -10.57 6.90
C LEU A 78 18.81 -11.73 6.35
N GLU A 79 18.49 -12.98 6.69
CA GLU A 79 19.18 -14.17 6.19
C GLU A 79 18.91 -14.44 4.70
N ARG A 80 17.89 -13.83 4.11
CA ARG A 80 17.50 -14.00 2.71
C ARG A 80 17.86 -12.75 1.90
N PRO A 81 18.86 -12.76 1.01
CA PRO A 81 19.33 -11.56 0.31
C PRO A 81 18.20 -10.77 -0.37
N MET A 82 17.27 -11.47 -1.05
CA MET A 82 16.15 -10.81 -1.73
C MET A 82 15.19 -10.11 -0.74
N LEU A 83 14.84 -10.76 0.37
CA LEU A 83 13.98 -10.17 1.40
C LEU A 83 14.69 -9.03 2.11
N ARG A 84 15.98 -9.20 2.41
CA ARG A 84 16.81 -8.17 3.02
C ARG A 84 16.78 -6.88 2.23
N ASP A 85 17.02 -6.93 0.92
CA ASP A 85 17.00 -5.75 0.05
C ASP A 85 15.63 -5.05 0.06
N ILE A 86 14.55 -5.82 0.04
CA ILE A 86 13.18 -5.27 0.09
C ILE A 86 12.94 -4.57 1.42
N PHE A 87 13.13 -5.26 2.55
CA PHE A 87 12.74 -4.75 3.85
C PHE A 87 13.70 -3.69 4.43
N LEU A 88 14.98 -3.66 4.06
CA LEU A 88 15.87 -2.55 4.40
C LEU A 88 15.46 -1.24 3.69
N ASN A 89 14.86 -1.34 2.50
CA ASN A 89 14.44 -0.20 1.70
C ASN A 89 12.96 0.14 1.81
N MET A 90 12.16 -0.66 2.54
CA MET A 90 10.74 -0.40 2.74
C MET A 90 10.53 0.94 3.45
N ARG A 91 9.55 1.72 2.97
CA ARG A 91 9.17 3.01 3.57
C ARG A 91 7.66 3.14 3.63
N ALA A 92 7.18 3.63 4.75
CA ALA A 92 5.77 4.03 4.90
C ALA A 92 5.57 5.42 4.29
N THR A 93 4.49 5.59 3.55
CA THR A 93 4.03 6.89 3.06
C THR A 93 2.81 7.32 3.89
N PRO A 94 2.75 8.56 4.38
CA PRO A 94 1.60 9.01 5.15
C PRO A 94 0.35 9.03 4.29
N ASP A 95 -0.71 8.36 4.75
CA ASP A 95 -2.06 8.48 4.22
C ASP A 95 -2.78 9.60 4.96
N ILE A 96 -3.05 10.71 4.26
CA ILE A 96 -3.73 11.87 4.83
C ILE A 96 -5.25 11.87 4.58
N SER A 97 -5.81 10.81 3.99
CA SER A 97 -7.24 10.76 3.61
C SER A 97 -8.18 11.01 4.79
N ARG A 98 -7.85 10.50 5.98
CA ARG A 98 -8.68 10.66 7.18
C ARG A 98 -8.67 12.06 7.78
N VAL A 99 -7.67 12.87 7.47
CA VAL A 99 -7.52 14.23 7.96
C VAL A 99 -7.69 15.28 6.86
N ALA A 100 -7.89 14.84 5.64
CA ALA A 100 -7.95 15.70 4.45
C ALA A 100 -9.05 16.77 4.56
N GLU A 101 -10.24 16.41 4.99
CA GLU A 101 -11.36 17.35 5.18
C GLU A 101 -11.01 18.44 6.23
N SER A 102 -10.35 18.05 7.33
CA SER A 102 -9.90 19.00 8.35
C SER A 102 -8.82 19.97 7.84
N LEU A 103 -8.16 19.61 6.74
CA LEU A 103 -7.17 20.43 6.04
C LEU A 103 -7.78 21.23 4.88
N GLY A 104 -9.10 21.14 4.68
CA GLY A 104 -9.80 21.82 3.59
C GLY A 104 -9.69 21.12 2.23
N PHE A 105 -9.23 19.87 2.20
CA PHE A 105 -9.11 19.07 0.97
C PHE A 105 -10.36 18.24 0.70
N THR A 106 -10.58 17.92 -0.56
CA THR A 106 -11.65 17.01 -0.98
C THR A 106 -11.10 15.60 -1.20
N VAL A 107 -11.78 14.60 -0.68
CA VAL A 107 -11.41 13.18 -0.85
C VAL A 107 -12.39 12.49 -1.78
N ILE A 108 -11.88 11.84 -2.83
CA ILE A 108 -12.64 10.96 -3.70
C ILE A 108 -12.13 9.54 -3.53
N THR A 109 -13.02 8.61 -3.18
CA THR A 109 -12.70 7.18 -3.16
C THR A 109 -13.44 6.50 -4.30
N VAL A 110 -12.69 5.90 -5.21
CA VAL A 110 -13.21 5.14 -6.35
C VAL A 110 -13.06 3.66 -6.07
N LEU A 111 -14.18 2.95 -6.04
CA LEU A 111 -14.25 1.49 -5.93
C LEU A 111 -14.38 0.90 -7.33
N PRO A 112 -13.39 0.13 -7.82
CA PRO A 112 -13.45 -0.48 -9.13
C PRO A 112 -14.38 -1.69 -9.17
N LYS A 113 -14.85 -2.08 -10.38
CA LYS A 113 -15.52 -3.36 -10.61
C LYS A 113 -14.53 -4.52 -10.53
N ASN A 114 -13.33 -4.29 -11.06
CA ASN A 114 -12.21 -5.23 -11.02
C ASN A 114 -10.92 -4.43 -10.80
N ALA A 115 -10.30 -4.60 -9.63
CA ALA A 115 -9.10 -3.85 -9.26
C ALA A 115 -7.85 -4.18 -10.11
N ASN A 116 -7.84 -5.33 -10.78
CA ASN A 116 -6.75 -5.73 -11.68
C ASN A 116 -6.92 -5.15 -13.11
N GLU A 117 -8.02 -4.45 -13.39
CA GLU A 117 -8.24 -3.86 -14.69
C GLU A 117 -7.29 -2.68 -14.91
N ARG A 118 -6.72 -2.61 -16.13
CA ARG A 118 -5.79 -1.54 -16.49
C ARG A 118 -6.55 -0.26 -16.85
N GLY A 119 -5.93 0.90 -16.57
CA GLY A 119 -6.41 2.19 -17.02
C GLY A 119 -7.36 2.91 -16.06
N ILE A 120 -7.79 2.32 -14.95
CA ILE A 120 -8.69 2.93 -13.95
C ILE A 120 -8.14 4.28 -13.46
N VAL A 121 -6.88 4.29 -13.00
CA VAL A 121 -6.21 5.51 -12.50
C VAL A 121 -6.14 6.56 -13.61
N GLY A 122 -5.69 6.17 -14.81
CA GLY A 122 -5.57 7.08 -15.95
C GLY A 122 -6.90 7.69 -16.37
N ALA A 123 -7.99 6.91 -16.37
CA ALA A 123 -9.32 7.41 -16.70
C ALA A 123 -9.83 8.41 -15.65
N ALA A 124 -9.68 8.10 -14.35
CA ALA A 124 -10.07 9.01 -13.28
C ALA A 124 -9.26 10.33 -13.30
N VAL A 125 -7.92 10.23 -13.42
CA VAL A 125 -7.03 11.40 -13.48
C VAL A 125 -7.34 12.28 -14.71
N ARG A 126 -7.69 11.68 -15.86
CA ARG A 126 -8.09 12.46 -17.05
C ARG A 126 -9.32 13.31 -16.78
N VAL A 127 -10.36 12.75 -16.15
CA VAL A 127 -11.55 13.52 -15.77
C VAL A 127 -11.19 14.70 -14.88
N LEU A 128 -10.29 14.51 -13.91
CA LEU A 128 -9.85 15.59 -13.01
C LEU A 128 -9.02 16.66 -13.76
N SER A 129 -8.11 16.23 -14.63
CA SER A 129 -7.27 17.11 -15.44
C SER A 129 -8.08 17.98 -16.40
N ASP A 130 -9.12 17.41 -17.02
CA ASP A 130 -10.03 18.15 -17.91
C ASP A 130 -10.79 19.28 -17.18
N HIS A 131 -10.87 19.19 -15.82
CA HIS A 131 -11.45 20.22 -14.97
C HIS A 131 -10.38 21.05 -14.23
N GLN A 132 -9.11 20.91 -14.61
CA GLN A 132 -7.96 21.64 -14.04
C GLN A 132 -7.83 21.49 -12.51
N LEU A 133 -8.26 20.36 -11.94
CA LEU A 133 -8.20 20.09 -10.51
C LEU A 133 -6.81 19.63 -10.09
N ALA A 134 -6.27 20.25 -9.03
CA ALA A 134 -4.98 19.91 -8.48
C ALA A 134 -5.08 18.68 -7.55
N ILE A 135 -4.24 17.67 -7.83
CA ILE A 135 -4.17 16.45 -7.02
C ILE A 135 -3.08 16.62 -5.95
N ARG A 136 -3.46 16.55 -4.69
CA ARG A 136 -2.55 16.59 -3.54
C ARG A 136 -1.92 15.23 -3.26
N GLN A 137 -2.74 14.19 -3.28
CA GLN A 137 -2.29 12.82 -3.09
C GLN A 137 -3.17 11.85 -3.88
N ILE A 138 -2.55 10.80 -4.38
CA ILE A 138 -3.25 9.69 -5.03
C ILE A 138 -2.59 8.39 -4.63
N PHE A 139 -3.36 7.39 -4.25
CA PHE A 139 -2.86 6.05 -4.00
C PHE A 139 -3.89 4.98 -4.30
N VAL A 140 -3.39 3.80 -4.60
CA VAL A 140 -4.20 2.62 -4.91
C VAL A 140 -3.89 1.55 -3.87
N THR A 141 -4.92 0.99 -3.27
CA THR A 141 -4.76 -0.15 -2.38
C THR A 141 -4.44 -1.39 -3.19
N ASP A 142 -3.39 -2.13 -2.79
CA ASP A 142 -3.00 -3.36 -3.46
C ASP A 142 -4.08 -4.43 -3.29
N PRO A 143 -4.60 -5.04 -4.40
CA PRO A 143 -5.62 -6.09 -4.33
C PRO A 143 -5.18 -7.36 -3.60
N GLN A 144 -3.87 -7.60 -3.45
CA GLN A 144 -3.36 -8.77 -2.72
C GLN A 144 -3.45 -8.61 -1.20
N PHE A 145 -3.49 -7.36 -0.70
CA PHE A 145 -3.52 -7.04 0.72
C PHE A 145 -4.86 -6.49 1.20
N SER A 146 -5.77 -6.17 0.30
CA SER A 146 -7.05 -5.58 0.64
C SER A 146 -8.21 -6.40 0.08
N GLU A 147 -9.20 -6.67 0.92
CA GLU A 147 -10.47 -7.28 0.50
C GLU A 147 -11.33 -6.30 -0.31
N ASP A 148 -11.12 -4.99 -0.12
CA ASP A 148 -11.83 -3.93 -0.81
C ASP A 148 -10.84 -2.91 -1.42
N PRO A 149 -10.13 -3.29 -2.49
CA PRO A 149 -9.15 -2.44 -3.14
C PRO A 149 -9.81 -1.21 -3.75
N LYS A 150 -9.18 -0.05 -3.54
CA LYS A 150 -9.72 1.24 -3.91
C LYS A 150 -8.64 2.19 -4.43
N LEU A 151 -9.07 3.16 -5.24
CA LEU A 151 -8.29 4.32 -5.61
C LEU A 151 -8.76 5.50 -4.75
N VAL A 152 -7.86 6.11 -4.01
CA VAL A 152 -8.13 7.32 -3.21
C VAL A 152 -7.41 8.49 -3.84
N ILE A 153 -8.15 9.58 -4.06
CA ILE A 153 -7.63 10.82 -4.64
C ILE A 153 -7.99 11.97 -3.69
N ILE A 154 -6.99 12.73 -3.32
CA ILE A 154 -7.14 13.92 -2.47
C ILE A 154 -6.84 15.13 -3.33
N LEU A 155 -7.79 16.05 -3.39
CA LEU A 155 -7.73 17.26 -4.20
C LEU A 155 -7.57 18.48 -3.31
N GLU A 156 -6.86 19.50 -3.82
CA GLU A 156 -6.70 20.77 -3.14
C GLU A 156 -7.98 21.64 -3.24
N ASP A 157 -8.76 21.42 -4.29
CA ASP A 157 -9.92 22.21 -4.61
C ASP A 157 -11.23 21.50 -4.30
N PRO A 158 -12.32 22.23 -4.06
CA PRO A 158 -13.66 21.66 -4.03
C PRO A 158 -14.07 21.14 -5.41
N LEU A 159 -14.90 20.11 -5.43
CA LEU A 159 -15.35 19.50 -6.67
C LEU A 159 -16.38 20.35 -7.41
N PRO A 160 -16.14 20.70 -8.68
CA PRO A 160 -17.16 21.28 -9.54
C PRO A 160 -18.33 20.30 -9.77
N SER A 161 -19.52 20.83 -10.02
CA SER A 161 -20.67 20.00 -10.38
C SER A 161 -20.38 19.18 -11.65
N GLY A 162 -20.85 17.94 -11.68
CA GLY A 162 -20.70 17.03 -12.81
C GLY A 162 -19.41 16.21 -12.85
N VAL A 163 -18.38 16.52 -12.03
CA VAL A 163 -17.14 15.75 -12.01
C VAL A 163 -17.36 14.33 -11.47
N ILE A 164 -18.14 14.23 -10.40
CA ILE A 164 -18.45 12.94 -9.78
C ILE A 164 -19.25 12.05 -10.71
N GLU A 165 -20.23 12.61 -11.41
CA GLU A 165 -21.03 11.91 -12.40
C GLU A 165 -20.16 11.36 -13.54
N LYS A 166 -19.18 12.15 -13.99
CA LYS A 166 -18.21 11.71 -15.03
C LYS A 166 -17.34 10.56 -14.53
N ILE A 167 -16.85 10.60 -13.27
CA ILE A 167 -16.08 9.51 -12.69
C ILE A 167 -16.95 8.26 -12.51
N ARG A 168 -18.20 8.43 -12.04
CA ARG A 168 -19.18 7.31 -11.92
C ARG A 168 -19.52 6.67 -13.26
N ALA A 169 -19.52 7.43 -14.33
CA ALA A 169 -19.81 6.95 -15.67
C ALA A 169 -18.65 6.15 -16.31
N LEU A 170 -17.46 6.14 -15.71
CA LEU A 170 -16.35 5.35 -16.21
C LEU A 170 -16.67 3.85 -16.17
N PRO A 171 -16.41 3.08 -17.26
CA PRO A 171 -16.80 1.68 -17.37
C PRO A 171 -16.26 0.81 -16.23
N GLN A 172 -15.06 1.11 -15.74
CA GLN A 172 -14.34 0.37 -14.71
C GLN A 172 -14.84 0.65 -13.28
N VAL A 173 -15.63 1.70 -13.09
CA VAL A 173 -16.04 2.17 -11.76
C VAL A 173 -17.32 1.45 -11.31
N ARG A 174 -17.27 0.92 -10.09
CA ARG A 174 -18.43 0.34 -9.38
C ARG A 174 -19.14 1.41 -8.56
N GLN A 175 -18.36 2.20 -7.81
CA GLN A 175 -18.91 3.21 -6.89
C GLN A 175 -17.89 4.33 -6.69
N VAL A 176 -18.40 5.53 -6.40
CA VAL A 176 -17.61 6.69 -5.95
C VAL A 176 -18.17 7.17 -4.62
N ILE A 177 -17.29 7.38 -3.63
CA ILE A 177 -17.57 7.91 -2.30
C ILE A 177 -16.82 9.23 -2.17
N ILE A 178 -17.44 10.22 -1.54
CA ILE A 178 -16.88 11.55 -1.25
C ILE A 178 -16.86 11.71 0.25
#